data_5b642cdc4f33c1af51cc481c47bb73a9
#
_entry.id   5b642cdc4f33c1af51cc481c47bb73a9
#
_cell.length_a   1.000
_cell.length_b   1.000
_cell.length_c   1.000
_cell.angle_alpha   90.00
_cell.angle_beta   90.00
_cell.angle_gamma   90.00
#
_symmetry.space_group_name_H-M   'P 1'
#
loop_
_entity.id
_entity.type
_entity.pdbx_description
1 polymer ?
#
loop_
_entity_poly.entity_id
_entity_poly.type
_entity_poly.pdbx_seq_one_letter_code
_entity_poly.pdbx_strand_id
1 'polypeptide(L)'
;MSYDVVIIGAGIVGAACAAECAREGLSVAIVEAGIIGGGATAAGMGHLVVMDDSEAQFALTRYSQQLWDEASAELPREVEHDSCGTIWVAVDDEEMAEVRRKEKFYAERGVKTEILDAHSLAEAEPNLRPGLVGGLRVPGDSVIYPPCAAQFFVDQARAKGAALFLGAAVEKIETGGVRLRDGGSISAGLVVNSAGSSSPALTHGLEVKKRKGHLVITDRYPNFVRHQLVELGYLKSAHSLTSESVAFNIQPRKTGQLLIGSSRQFGVDDSHVENAIVTRMLERAVEYLPGLGKLSSLRTWTGFRAATTDKLPLIGPHTERLYLATGHEGLGITTSLATAKLLVDQIMNRDSAIPVTPYLPARMAQEPVHA
;
A
#
# COMPACT_ATOMS: atom_id res chain seq x y z
N MET A 1 30.47 -14.24 -4.91
CA MET A 1 29.94 -13.21 -5.84
C MET A 1 29.52 -12.03 -4.99
N SER A 2 29.79 -10.82 -5.45
CA SER A 2 29.33 -9.60 -4.79
C SER A 2 28.31 -8.91 -5.72
N TYR A 3 27.20 -8.41 -5.15
CA TYR A 3 26.18 -7.66 -5.88
C TYR A 3 26.37 -6.16 -5.67
N ASP A 4 25.86 -5.34 -6.58
CA ASP A 4 25.80 -3.89 -6.35
C ASP A 4 24.79 -3.59 -5.25
N VAL A 5 23.63 -4.27 -5.25
CA VAL A 5 22.54 -4.05 -4.30
C VAL A 5 21.96 -5.37 -3.78
N VAL A 6 21.77 -5.47 -2.47
CA VAL A 6 20.90 -6.47 -1.84
C VAL A 6 19.57 -5.81 -1.43
N ILE A 7 18.45 -6.36 -1.89
CA ILE A 7 17.09 -5.96 -1.49
C ILE A 7 16.56 -6.97 -0.46
N ILE A 8 16.27 -6.52 0.76
CA ILE A 8 15.70 -7.34 1.82
C ILE A 8 14.19 -7.24 1.78
N GLY A 9 13.53 -8.36 1.46
CA GLY A 9 12.08 -8.48 1.33
C GLY A 9 11.63 -8.45 -0.14
N ALA A 10 10.79 -9.41 -0.52
CA ALA A 10 10.13 -9.51 -1.83
C ALA A 10 8.62 -9.21 -1.75
N GLY A 11 8.20 -8.35 -0.82
CA GLY A 11 6.91 -7.67 -0.89
C GLY A 11 6.86 -6.71 -2.07
N ILE A 12 5.70 -6.15 -2.39
CA ILE A 12 5.50 -5.30 -3.59
C ILE A 12 6.53 -4.15 -3.69
N VAL A 13 6.91 -3.53 -2.57
CA VAL A 13 7.89 -2.44 -2.53
C VAL A 13 9.29 -2.97 -2.88
N GLY A 14 9.75 -4.03 -2.22
CA GLY A 14 11.07 -4.61 -2.50
C GLY A 14 11.16 -5.20 -3.90
N ALA A 15 10.09 -5.83 -4.39
CA ALA A 15 9.99 -6.34 -5.75
C ALA A 15 10.11 -5.21 -6.79
N ALA A 16 9.40 -4.09 -6.61
CA ALA A 16 9.50 -2.92 -7.47
C ALA A 16 10.91 -2.30 -7.44
N CYS A 17 11.52 -2.17 -6.24
CA CYS A 17 12.89 -1.69 -6.09
C CYS A 17 13.91 -2.59 -6.82
N ALA A 18 13.74 -3.91 -6.71
CA ALA A 18 14.62 -4.86 -7.39
C ALA A 18 14.49 -4.78 -8.91
N ALA A 19 13.26 -4.68 -9.44
CA ALA A 19 12.99 -4.52 -10.85
C ALA A 19 13.64 -3.24 -11.41
N GLU A 20 13.47 -2.13 -10.67
CA GLU A 20 14.01 -0.84 -11.08
C GLU A 20 15.56 -0.82 -11.02
N CYS A 21 16.19 -1.34 -9.94
CA CYS A 21 17.62 -1.49 -9.86
C CYS A 21 18.18 -2.33 -11.02
N ALA A 22 17.56 -3.48 -11.31
CA ALA A 22 17.99 -4.35 -12.40
C ALA A 22 17.76 -3.72 -13.78
N ARG A 23 16.71 -2.90 -13.95
CA ARG A 23 16.45 -2.14 -15.17
C ARG A 23 17.55 -1.12 -15.45
N GLU A 24 18.12 -0.51 -14.42
CA GLU A 24 19.24 0.44 -14.51
C GLU A 24 20.62 -0.27 -14.61
N GLY A 25 20.63 -1.60 -14.71
CA GLY A 25 21.86 -2.37 -14.96
C GLY A 25 22.64 -2.75 -13.70
N LEU A 26 22.10 -2.51 -12.51
CA LEU A 26 22.72 -2.96 -11.26
C LEU A 26 22.59 -4.48 -11.11
N SER A 27 23.63 -5.13 -10.59
CA SER A 27 23.55 -6.53 -10.16
C SER A 27 22.81 -6.62 -8.82
N VAL A 28 21.68 -7.33 -8.79
CA VAL A 28 20.73 -7.36 -7.66
C VAL A 28 20.64 -8.74 -7.04
N ALA A 29 20.65 -8.81 -5.71
CA ALA A 29 20.20 -9.97 -4.94
C ALA A 29 18.93 -9.63 -4.17
N ILE A 30 17.88 -10.40 -4.38
CA ILE A 30 16.61 -10.31 -3.65
C ILE A 30 16.61 -11.38 -2.56
N VAL A 31 16.42 -11.00 -1.30
CA VAL A 31 16.46 -11.92 -0.15
C VAL A 31 15.11 -11.88 0.56
N GLU A 32 14.38 -12.99 0.52
CA GLU A 32 13.03 -13.10 1.09
C GLU A 32 12.95 -14.26 2.09
N ALA A 33 12.49 -13.94 3.30
CA ALA A 33 12.38 -14.91 4.38
C ALA A 33 11.26 -15.95 4.17
N GLY A 34 10.25 -15.59 3.41
CA GLY A 34 9.06 -16.42 3.14
C GLY A 34 8.80 -16.60 1.65
N ILE A 35 7.72 -16.01 1.19
CA ILE A 35 7.23 -16.09 -0.20
C ILE A 35 7.19 -14.69 -0.84
N ILE A 36 7.35 -14.63 -2.16
CA ILE A 36 7.18 -13.40 -2.91
C ILE A 36 5.76 -12.86 -2.71
N GLY A 37 5.65 -11.54 -2.49
CA GLY A 37 4.37 -10.90 -2.25
C GLY A 37 3.69 -11.28 -0.94
N GLY A 38 4.42 -11.88 0.00
CA GLY A 38 3.94 -12.20 1.36
C GLY A 38 3.70 -10.97 2.24
N GLY A 39 3.54 -11.19 3.53
CA GLY A 39 3.40 -10.13 4.53
C GLY A 39 2.25 -9.15 4.26
N ALA A 40 2.50 -7.86 4.37
CA ALA A 40 1.51 -6.80 4.14
C ALA A 40 0.96 -6.79 2.70
N THR A 41 1.74 -7.23 1.72
CA THR A 41 1.34 -7.32 0.31
C THR A 41 0.20 -8.32 0.12
N ALA A 42 0.35 -9.54 0.65
CA ALA A 42 -0.69 -10.57 0.59
C ALA A 42 -1.91 -10.23 1.44
N ALA A 43 -1.71 -9.44 2.49
CA ALA A 43 -2.78 -9.03 3.39
C ALA A 43 -3.46 -7.71 2.97
N GLY A 44 -2.99 -7.04 1.92
CA GLY A 44 -3.53 -5.78 1.43
C GLY A 44 -4.72 -5.96 0.49
N MET A 45 -5.49 -4.89 0.29
CA MET A 45 -6.64 -4.89 -0.62
C MET A 45 -6.21 -4.77 -2.08
N GLY A 46 -5.20 -3.97 -2.39
CA GLY A 46 -4.73 -3.80 -3.77
C GLY A 46 -5.06 -2.45 -4.39
N HIS A 47 -5.29 -1.44 -3.59
CA HIS A 47 -5.63 -0.10 -4.07
C HIS A 47 -4.46 0.58 -4.79
N LEU A 48 -4.76 1.23 -5.91
CA LEU A 48 -3.92 2.17 -6.64
C LEU A 48 -4.70 3.49 -6.71
N VAL A 49 -4.43 4.38 -5.78
CA VAL A 49 -5.28 5.56 -5.52
C VAL A 49 -4.46 6.83 -5.33
N VAL A 50 -5.05 7.98 -5.63
CA VAL A 50 -4.51 9.27 -5.20
C VAL A 50 -5.03 9.63 -3.82
N MET A 51 -4.18 10.22 -2.98
CA MET A 51 -4.53 10.61 -1.60
C MET A 51 -4.13 12.07 -1.35
N ASP A 52 -4.90 12.77 -0.52
CA ASP A 52 -4.75 14.21 -0.24
C ASP A 52 -4.53 14.55 1.23
N ASP A 53 -4.03 13.60 2.04
CA ASP A 53 -3.76 13.83 3.46
C ASP A 53 -2.63 14.89 3.67
N SER A 54 -1.71 14.99 2.69
CA SER A 54 -0.68 16.02 2.61
C SER A 54 -0.18 16.20 1.17
N GLU A 55 0.46 17.34 0.85
CA GLU A 55 1.08 17.56 -0.46
C GLU A 55 2.12 16.49 -0.81
N ALA A 56 2.92 16.06 0.17
CA ALA A 56 3.90 15.00 -0.04
C ALA A 56 3.22 13.65 -0.35
N GLN A 57 2.17 13.30 0.39
CA GLN A 57 1.44 12.07 0.12
C GLN A 57 0.75 12.11 -1.25
N PHE A 58 0.15 13.25 -1.61
CA PHE A 58 -0.43 13.45 -2.92
C PHE A 58 0.61 13.31 -4.03
N ALA A 59 1.75 13.99 -3.92
CA ALA A 59 2.82 13.91 -4.92
C ALA A 59 3.29 12.47 -5.14
N LEU A 60 3.50 11.71 -4.07
CA LEU A 60 3.96 10.33 -4.15
C LEU A 60 2.89 9.40 -4.76
N THR A 61 1.64 9.50 -4.31
CA THR A 61 0.56 8.64 -4.82
C THR A 61 0.23 8.98 -6.27
N ARG A 62 0.21 10.26 -6.64
CA ARG A 62 -0.05 10.70 -8.02
C ARG A 62 1.06 10.25 -8.98
N TYR A 63 2.32 10.44 -8.59
CA TYR A 63 3.45 9.98 -9.39
C TYR A 63 3.44 8.46 -9.56
N SER A 64 3.15 7.74 -8.47
CA SER A 64 3.08 6.28 -8.55
C SER A 64 1.90 5.78 -9.39
N GLN A 65 0.74 6.45 -9.35
CA GLN A 65 -0.40 6.13 -10.19
C GLN A 65 -0.04 6.26 -11.69
N GLN A 66 0.68 7.32 -12.07
CA GLN A 66 1.17 7.48 -13.45
C GLN A 66 2.07 6.32 -13.89
N LEU A 67 2.99 5.90 -13.01
CA LEU A 67 3.87 4.76 -13.30
C LEU A 67 3.09 3.44 -13.40
N TRP A 68 2.03 3.25 -12.60
CA TRP A 68 1.15 2.10 -12.71
C TRP A 68 0.36 2.11 -14.02
N ASP A 69 -0.12 3.29 -14.45
CA ASP A 69 -0.83 3.46 -15.73
C ASP A 69 0.10 3.09 -16.90
N GLU A 70 1.37 3.55 -16.86
CA GLU A 70 2.39 3.19 -17.84
C GLU A 70 2.67 1.68 -17.87
N ALA A 71 2.77 1.05 -16.70
CA ALA A 71 3.03 -0.38 -16.57
C ALA A 71 1.82 -1.26 -16.94
N SER A 72 0.61 -0.69 -16.95
CA SER A 72 -0.65 -1.44 -17.04
C SER A 72 -0.77 -2.35 -18.26
N ALA A 73 -0.21 -1.93 -19.40
CA ALA A 73 -0.23 -2.69 -20.65
C ALA A 73 0.64 -3.97 -20.61
N GLU A 74 1.64 -4.01 -19.71
CA GLU A 74 2.57 -5.13 -19.56
C GLU A 74 2.14 -6.10 -18.44
N LEU A 75 1.18 -5.69 -17.59
CA LEU A 75 0.74 -6.51 -16.47
C LEU A 75 0.06 -7.80 -16.93
N PRO A 76 0.48 -8.97 -16.45
CA PRO A 76 -0.19 -10.22 -16.78
C PRO A 76 -1.60 -10.26 -16.17
N ARG A 77 -2.47 -11.10 -16.76
CA ARG A 77 -3.87 -11.20 -16.36
C ARG A 77 -4.05 -11.54 -14.87
N GLU A 78 -3.12 -12.28 -14.31
CA GLU A 78 -3.11 -12.73 -12.90
C GLU A 78 -2.96 -11.57 -11.90
N VAL A 79 -2.47 -10.41 -12.36
CA VAL A 79 -2.41 -9.19 -11.54
C VAL A 79 -3.80 -8.59 -11.33
N GLU A 80 -4.79 -8.99 -12.13
CA GLU A 80 -6.18 -8.54 -12.02
C GLU A 80 -6.33 -7.00 -12.03
N HIS A 81 -5.45 -6.28 -12.75
CA HIS A 81 -5.56 -4.82 -12.84
C HIS A 81 -6.93 -4.41 -13.37
N ASP A 82 -7.65 -3.58 -12.60
CA ASP A 82 -9.01 -3.14 -12.90
C ASP A 82 -9.17 -1.64 -12.60
N SER A 83 -9.41 -0.85 -13.67
CA SER A 83 -9.65 0.59 -13.58
C SER A 83 -11.11 0.88 -13.16
N CYS A 84 -11.53 0.32 -12.04
CA CYS A 84 -12.89 0.45 -11.53
C CYS A 84 -13.20 1.84 -10.96
N GLY A 85 -12.19 2.64 -10.64
CA GLY A 85 -12.34 3.93 -9.96
C GLY A 85 -12.65 3.77 -8.48
N THR A 86 -12.51 4.88 -7.74
CA THR A 86 -12.92 4.98 -6.33
C THR A 86 -14.12 5.90 -6.20
N ILE A 87 -15.11 5.55 -5.38
CA ILE A 87 -16.17 6.45 -4.92
C ILE A 87 -16.04 6.66 -3.42
N TRP A 88 -15.77 7.90 -3.03
CA TRP A 88 -15.86 8.37 -1.66
C TRP A 88 -17.32 8.70 -1.36
N VAL A 89 -17.95 7.89 -0.52
CA VAL A 89 -19.40 7.99 -0.24
C VAL A 89 -19.64 8.97 0.89
N ALA A 90 -20.53 9.93 0.68
CA ALA A 90 -20.98 10.93 1.65
C ALA A 90 -22.35 10.58 2.21
N VAL A 91 -22.49 10.67 3.55
CA VAL A 91 -23.74 10.34 4.24
C VAL A 91 -24.58 11.56 4.59
N ASP A 92 -23.97 12.75 4.61
CA ASP A 92 -24.62 14.01 5.00
C ASP A 92 -24.02 15.23 4.28
N ASP A 93 -24.58 16.41 4.52
CA ASP A 93 -24.14 17.66 3.90
C ASP A 93 -22.74 18.12 4.35
N GLU A 94 -22.32 17.75 5.57
CA GLU A 94 -20.96 18.02 6.06
C GLU A 94 -19.93 17.25 5.23
N GLU A 95 -20.21 15.97 4.98
CA GLU A 95 -19.36 15.15 4.11
C GLU A 95 -19.42 15.60 2.65
N MET A 96 -20.56 16.12 2.17
CA MET A 96 -20.62 16.74 0.83
C MET A 96 -19.81 18.03 0.74
N ALA A 97 -19.64 18.79 1.81
CA ALA A 97 -18.71 19.93 1.82
C ALA A 97 -17.25 19.44 1.67
N GLU A 98 -16.89 18.33 2.31
CA GLU A 98 -15.58 17.71 2.15
C GLU A 98 -15.39 17.13 0.73
N VAL A 99 -16.41 16.55 0.11
CA VAL A 99 -16.41 16.15 -1.31
C VAL A 99 -16.00 17.33 -2.20
N ARG A 100 -16.60 18.52 -2.02
CA ARG A 100 -16.27 19.71 -2.81
C ARG A 100 -14.84 20.20 -2.58
N ARG A 101 -14.36 20.10 -1.31
CA ARG A 101 -12.97 20.44 -0.96
C ARG A 101 -11.99 19.51 -1.68
N LYS A 102 -12.23 18.20 -1.66
CA LYS A 102 -11.39 17.19 -2.32
C LYS A 102 -11.42 17.37 -3.84
N GLU A 103 -12.61 17.59 -4.41
CA GLU A 103 -12.77 17.84 -5.85
C GLU A 103 -11.92 19.04 -6.28
N LYS A 104 -12.03 20.17 -5.58
CA LYS A 104 -11.24 21.37 -5.86
C LYS A 104 -9.73 21.09 -5.75
N PHE A 105 -9.29 20.42 -4.68
CA PHE A 105 -7.89 20.05 -4.48
C PHE A 105 -7.34 19.21 -5.63
N TYR A 106 -8.12 18.22 -6.08
CA TYR A 106 -7.75 17.34 -7.18
C TYR A 106 -7.78 18.04 -8.53
N ALA A 107 -8.80 18.83 -8.80
CA ALA A 107 -8.95 19.60 -10.06
C ALA A 107 -7.77 20.58 -10.26
N GLU A 108 -7.37 21.31 -9.20
CA GLU A 108 -6.22 22.23 -9.23
C GLU A 108 -4.90 21.52 -9.54
N ARG A 109 -4.82 20.19 -9.33
CA ARG A 109 -3.64 19.34 -9.54
C ARG A 109 -3.76 18.37 -10.72
N GLY A 110 -4.78 18.61 -11.58
CA GLY A 110 -4.99 17.84 -12.81
C GLY A 110 -5.44 16.38 -12.59
N VAL A 111 -6.04 16.07 -11.44
CA VAL A 111 -6.71 14.79 -11.21
C VAL A 111 -8.19 14.92 -11.59
N LYS A 112 -8.63 14.08 -12.52
CA LYS A 112 -10.03 14.05 -12.95
C LYS A 112 -10.90 13.44 -11.85
N THR A 113 -11.99 14.15 -11.51
CA THR A 113 -12.98 13.71 -10.52
C THR A 113 -14.38 14.03 -10.98
N GLU A 114 -15.38 13.40 -10.38
CA GLU A 114 -16.81 13.61 -10.65
C GLU A 114 -17.56 13.70 -9.33
N ILE A 115 -18.25 14.81 -9.06
CA ILE A 115 -19.17 14.91 -7.93
C ILE A 115 -20.45 14.17 -8.31
N LEU A 116 -20.82 13.18 -7.51
CA LEU A 116 -22.06 12.44 -7.63
C LEU A 116 -23.08 12.99 -6.62
N ASP A 117 -24.28 13.31 -7.08
CA ASP A 117 -25.43 13.53 -6.21
C ASP A 117 -26.06 12.18 -5.80
N ALA A 118 -27.12 12.22 -4.99
CA ALA A 118 -27.82 11.01 -4.52
C ALA A 118 -28.33 10.13 -5.66
N HIS A 119 -28.78 10.72 -6.76
CA HIS A 119 -29.32 9.98 -7.91
C HIS A 119 -28.20 9.29 -8.68
N SER A 120 -27.20 10.03 -9.12
CA SER A 120 -26.04 9.52 -9.86
C SER A 120 -25.20 8.51 -9.03
N LEU A 121 -25.12 8.70 -7.71
CA LEU A 121 -24.51 7.70 -6.81
C LEU A 121 -25.29 6.38 -6.82
N ALA A 122 -26.64 6.44 -6.74
CA ALA A 122 -27.48 5.24 -6.77
C ALA A 122 -27.45 4.53 -8.14
N GLU A 123 -27.30 5.27 -9.25
CA GLU A 123 -27.09 4.67 -10.57
C GLU A 123 -25.72 4.00 -10.71
N ALA A 124 -24.67 4.63 -10.18
CA ALA A 124 -23.31 4.09 -10.19
C ALA A 124 -23.23 2.81 -9.35
N GLU A 125 -23.81 2.80 -8.14
CA GLU A 125 -23.78 1.72 -7.16
C GLU A 125 -25.18 1.38 -6.62
N PRO A 126 -25.98 0.59 -7.36
CA PRO A 126 -27.39 0.34 -7.03
C PRO A 126 -27.60 -0.46 -5.72
N ASN A 127 -26.58 -1.11 -5.20
CA ASN A 127 -26.65 -1.87 -3.94
C ASN A 127 -26.37 -1.04 -2.69
N LEU A 128 -25.94 0.22 -2.86
CA LEU A 128 -25.86 1.15 -1.72
C LEU A 128 -27.23 1.43 -1.13
N ARG A 129 -27.28 1.64 0.20
CA ARG A 129 -28.53 1.97 0.87
C ARG A 129 -29.12 3.30 0.37
N PRO A 130 -30.44 3.46 0.39
CA PRO A 130 -31.06 4.75 0.15
C PRO A 130 -30.70 5.78 1.23
N GLY A 131 -30.88 7.07 0.91
CA GLY A 131 -30.63 8.18 1.84
C GLY A 131 -29.18 8.61 1.98
N LEU A 132 -28.27 8.12 1.14
CA LEU A 132 -26.95 8.71 0.95
C LEU A 132 -27.09 9.98 0.10
N VAL A 133 -26.32 11.01 0.42
CA VAL A 133 -26.48 12.35 -0.20
C VAL A 133 -25.63 12.54 -1.44
N GLY A 134 -24.61 11.71 -1.65
CA GLY A 134 -23.73 11.79 -2.82
C GLY A 134 -22.34 11.21 -2.57
N GLY A 135 -21.36 11.70 -3.33
CA GLY A 135 -19.98 11.27 -3.21
C GLY A 135 -19.03 11.90 -4.22
N LEU A 136 -17.76 11.50 -4.15
CA LEU A 136 -16.72 11.89 -5.10
C LEU A 136 -16.22 10.65 -5.83
N ARG A 137 -16.38 10.61 -7.14
CA ARG A 137 -15.74 9.57 -7.97
C ARG A 137 -14.39 10.05 -8.46
N VAL A 138 -13.39 9.19 -8.34
CA VAL A 138 -12.03 9.33 -8.88
C VAL A 138 -11.83 8.25 -9.95
N PRO A 139 -12.13 8.51 -11.22
CA PRO A 139 -12.11 7.48 -12.27
C PRO A 139 -10.72 6.89 -12.57
N GLY A 140 -9.65 7.66 -12.29
CA GLY A 140 -8.28 7.23 -12.52
C GLY A 140 -7.74 6.23 -11.49
N ASP A 141 -8.49 5.98 -10.41
CA ASP A 141 -8.09 4.97 -9.44
C ASP A 141 -8.35 3.56 -9.97
N SER A 142 -7.58 2.61 -9.50
CA SER A 142 -7.68 1.21 -9.91
C SER A 142 -7.38 0.26 -8.76
N VAL A 143 -7.55 -1.03 -9.01
CA VAL A 143 -7.21 -2.09 -8.06
C VAL A 143 -6.40 -3.17 -8.75
N ILE A 144 -5.60 -3.89 -7.97
CA ILE A 144 -4.81 -5.03 -8.44
C ILE A 144 -4.89 -6.20 -7.45
N TYR A 145 -4.41 -7.37 -7.87
CA TYR A 145 -4.05 -8.46 -6.96
C TYR A 145 -2.56 -8.37 -6.60
N PRO A 146 -2.20 -7.85 -5.41
CA PRO A 146 -0.83 -7.42 -5.11
C PRO A 146 0.21 -8.54 -5.11
N PRO A 147 -0.08 -9.80 -4.66
CA PRO A 147 0.91 -10.87 -4.71
C PRO A 147 1.39 -11.18 -6.12
N CYS A 148 0.49 -11.20 -7.11
CA CYS A 148 0.86 -11.44 -8.51
C CYS A 148 1.62 -10.25 -9.11
N ALA A 149 1.33 -9.02 -8.69
CA ALA A 149 2.11 -7.85 -9.09
C ALA A 149 3.55 -7.90 -8.52
N ALA A 150 3.72 -8.32 -7.26
CA ALA A 150 5.04 -8.51 -6.68
C ALA A 150 5.83 -9.60 -7.42
N GLN A 151 5.16 -10.72 -7.76
CA GLN A 151 5.78 -11.78 -8.57
C GLN A 151 6.23 -11.25 -9.93
N PHE A 152 5.39 -10.49 -10.62
CA PHE A 152 5.71 -9.89 -11.91
C PHE A 152 6.98 -9.02 -11.85
N PHE A 153 7.12 -8.15 -10.84
CA PHE A 153 8.33 -7.33 -10.69
C PHE A 153 9.57 -8.15 -10.33
N VAL A 154 9.44 -9.18 -9.50
CA VAL A 154 10.55 -10.10 -9.24
C VAL A 154 10.98 -10.81 -10.52
N ASP A 155 10.05 -11.25 -11.34
CA ASP A 155 10.35 -11.91 -12.61
C ASP A 155 11.01 -10.95 -13.63
N GLN A 156 10.57 -9.68 -13.65
CA GLN A 156 11.29 -8.64 -14.44
C GLN A 156 12.73 -8.46 -13.96
N ALA A 157 12.97 -8.38 -12.65
CA ALA A 157 14.32 -8.27 -12.10
C ALA A 157 15.17 -9.49 -12.48
N ARG A 158 14.62 -10.70 -12.36
CA ARG A 158 15.30 -11.96 -12.71
C ARG A 158 15.60 -12.07 -14.19
N ALA A 159 14.71 -11.60 -15.04
CA ALA A 159 14.95 -11.53 -16.49
C ALA A 159 16.14 -10.62 -16.85
N LYS A 160 16.51 -9.68 -15.96
CA LYS A 160 17.70 -8.82 -16.05
C LYS A 160 18.91 -9.37 -15.26
N GLY A 161 18.84 -10.61 -14.75
CA GLY A 161 19.95 -11.27 -14.07
C GLY A 161 19.94 -11.17 -12.54
N ALA A 162 18.91 -10.61 -11.93
CA ALA A 162 18.83 -10.59 -10.46
C ALA A 162 18.76 -12.00 -9.88
N ALA A 163 19.50 -12.24 -8.80
CA ALA A 163 19.44 -13.47 -8.04
C ALA A 163 18.31 -13.38 -7.00
N LEU A 164 17.63 -14.51 -6.76
CA LEU A 164 16.55 -14.62 -5.78
C LEU A 164 16.89 -15.70 -4.75
N PHE A 165 16.86 -15.33 -3.47
CA PHE A 165 17.07 -16.20 -2.31
C PHE A 165 15.75 -16.26 -1.52
N LEU A 166 14.96 -17.31 -1.75
CA LEU A 166 13.71 -17.57 -1.03
C LEU A 166 13.96 -18.45 0.20
N GLY A 167 13.17 -18.26 1.25
CA GLY A 167 13.32 -18.92 2.53
C GLY A 167 14.57 -18.46 3.29
N ALA A 168 15.24 -17.40 2.81
CA ALA A 168 16.47 -16.85 3.35
C ALA A 168 16.16 -15.64 4.25
N ALA A 169 16.09 -15.88 5.55
CA ALA A 169 15.86 -14.81 6.52
C ALA A 169 17.17 -14.07 6.82
N VAL A 170 17.18 -12.75 6.60
CA VAL A 170 18.27 -11.89 7.04
C VAL A 170 18.24 -11.80 8.57
N GLU A 171 19.37 -12.09 9.21
CA GLU A 171 19.59 -11.92 10.64
C GLU A 171 20.10 -10.52 10.96
N LYS A 172 21.06 -10.04 10.13
CA LYS A 172 21.75 -8.77 10.38
C LYS A 172 22.24 -8.14 9.08
N ILE A 173 22.17 -6.80 9.02
CA ILE A 173 22.83 -5.99 8.01
C ILE A 173 24.25 -5.70 8.51
N GLU A 174 25.26 -5.97 7.66
CA GLU A 174 26.68 -5.80 7.97
C GLU A 174 27.35 -4.86 6.99
N THR A 175 28.56 -4.41 7.31
CA THR A 175 29.36 -3.65 6.37
C THR A 175 29.73 -4.54 5.18
N GLY A 176 29.14 -4.23 4.00
CA GLY A 176 29.38 -4.97 2.76
C GLY A 176 28.38 -6.10 2.49
N GLY A 177 27.18 -6.10 3.10
CA GLY A 177 26.12 -7.03 2.74
C GLY A 177 25.19 -7.42 3.88
N VAL A 178 24.71 -8.66 3.84
CA VAL A 178 23.80 -9.21 4.85
C VAL A 178 24.25 -10.58 5.31
N ARG A 179 23.99 -10.89 6.60
CA ARG A 179 24.12 -12.23 7.17
C ARG A 179 22.75 -12.86 7.28
N LEU A 180 22.65 -14.11 6.89
CA LEU A 180 21.43 -14.92 6.97
C LEU A 180 21.39 -15.70 8.29
N ARG A 181 20.19 -16.06 8.73
CA ARG A 181 19.99 -16.88 9.97
C ARG A 181 20.58 -18.27 9.91
N ASP A 182 20.75 -18.84 8.72
CA ASP A 182 21.41 -20.14 8.51
C ASP A 182 22.94 -20.08 8.57
N GLY A 183 23.51 -18.89 8.81
CA GLY A 183 24.95 -18.64 8.84
C GLY A 183 25.55 -18.24 7.51
N GLY A 184 24.77 -18.26 6.41
CA GLY A 184 25.20 -17.77 5.10
C GLY A 184 25.37 -16.25 5.07
N SER A 185 26.07 -15.74 4.06
CA SER A 185 26.19 -14.30 3.83
C SER A 185 26.08 -13.96 2.34
N ILE A 186 25.56 -12.76 2.05
CA ILE A 186 25.43 -12.22 0.70
C ILE A 186 26.15 -10.87 0.69
N SER A 187 27.22 -10.76 -0.09
CA SER A 187 28.01 -9.53 -0.21
C SER A 187 27.39 -8.57 -1.19
N ALA A 188 27.34 -7.28 -0.83
CA ALA A 188 26.86 -6.21 -1.71
C ALA A 188 27.48 -4.85 -1.37
N GLY A 189 27.54 -3.97 -2.37
CA GLY A 189 27.94 -2.58 -2.18
C GLY A 189 26.93 -1.78 -1.36
N LEU A 190 25.63 -2.00 -1.62
CA LEU A 190 24.50 -1.35 -0.94
C LEU A 190 23.50 -2.38 -0.43
N VAL A 191 22.79 -2.04 0.64
CA VAL A 191 21.67 -2.82 1.17
C VAL A 191 20.42 -1.94 1.21
N VAL A 192 19.30 -2.44 0.70
CA VAL A 192 17.98 -1.82 0.82
C VAL A 192 17.13 -2.61 1.80
N ASN A 193 16.76 -2.00 2.91
CA ASN A 193 15.82 -2.59 3.86
C ASN A 193 14.38 -2.25 3.44
N SER A 194 13.70 -3.22 2.82
CA SER A 194 12.29 -3.19 2.43
C SER A 194 11.47 -4.29 3.14
N ALA A 195 11.91 -4.68 4.36
CA ALA A 195 11.29 -5.74 5.14
C ALA A 195 9.96 -5.35 5.80
N GLY A 196 9.33 -4.24 5.37
CA GLY A 196 8.02 -3.78 5.85
C GLY A 196 7.99 -3.60 7.37
N SER A 197 7.01 -4.21 8.05
CA SER A 197 6.88 -4.11 9.51
C SER A 197 8.01 -4.80 10.30
N SER A 198 8.86 -5.57 9.63
CA SER A 198 10.06 -6.19 10.21
C SER A 198 11.32 -5.32 10.05
N SER A 199 11.25 -4.20 9.35
CA SER A 199 12.40 -3.30 9.12
C SER A 199 13.10 -2.83 10.40
N PRO A 200 12.40 -2.54 11.52
CA PRO A 200 13.06 -2.14 12.77
C PRO A 200 13.96 -3.22 13.40
N ALA A 201 13.65 -4.49 13.14
CA ALA A 201 14.50 -5.59 13.65
C ALA A 201 15.87 -5.65 12.97
N LEU A 202 15.98 -5.08 11.76
CA LEU A 202 17.20 -5.06 10.94
C LEU A 202 17.91 -3.69 10.97
N THR A 203 17.19 -2.62 11.31
CA THR A 203 17.73 -1.26 11.37
C THR A 203 17.39 -0.66 12.72
N HIS A 204 18.38 -0.59 13.60
CA HIS A 204 18.18 -0.09 14.97
C HIS A 204 17.79 1.38 14.99
N GLY A 205 16.89 1.74 15.92
CA GLY A 205 16.40 3.12 16.07
C GLY A 205 15.36 3.56 15.02
N LEU A 206 14.89 2.63 14.19
CA LEU A 206 13.88 2.93 13.17
C LEU A 206 12.47 2.97 13.79
N GLU A 207 11.84 4.14 13.78
CA GLU A 207 10.49 4.36 14.32
C GLU A 207 9.40 3.95 13.33
N VAL A 208 9.30 2.67 13.06
CA VAL A 208 8.22 2.07 12.27
C VAL A 208 7.46 1.09 13.16
N LYS A 209 6.17 1.34 13.36
CA LYS A 209 5.30 0.53 14.23
C LYS A 209 4.43 -0.41 13.41
N LYS A 210 4.16 -1.58 13.96
CA LYS A 210 3.14 -2.48 13.41
C LYS A 210 1.75 -1.91 13.65
N ARG A 211 0.93 -1.92 12.61
CA ARG A 211 -0.49 -1.56 12.69
C ARG A 211 -1.31 -2.67 12.07
N LYS A 212 -1.93 -3.47 12.93
CA LYS A 212 -2.75 -4.63 12.54
C LYS A 212 -4.02 -4.17 11.83
N GLY A 213 -4.44 -4.92 10.83
CA GLY A 213 -5.72 -4.74 10.14
C GLY A 213 -6.33 -6.07 9.77
N HIS A 214 -7.67 -6.11 9.67
CA HIS A 214 -8.46 -7.27 9.29
C HIS A 214 -9.06 -7.07 7.90
N LEU A 215 -9.20 -8.14 7.15
CA LEU A 215 -9.90 -8.20 5.87
C LEU A 215 -10.79 -9.43 5.80
N VAL A 216 -11.85 -9.31 5.00
CA VAL A 216 -12.77 -10.39 4.65
C VAL A 216 -12.86 -10.49 3.14
N ILE A 217 -12.89 -11.70 2.58
CA ILE A 217 -13.21 -11.96 1.18
C ILE A 217 -14.50 -12.78 1.10
N THR A 218 -15.39 -12.38 0.19
CA THR A 218 -16.64 -13.10 -0.07
C THR A 218 -16.46 -14.21 -1.10
N ASP A 219 -17.48 -15.03 -1.28
CA ASP A 219 -17.66 -15.80 -2.49
C ASP A 219 -17.93 -14.85 -3.69
N ARG A 220 -18.12 -15.39 -4.89
CA ARG A 220 -18.25 -14.63 -6.14
C ARG A 220 -19.64 -14.05 -6.29
N TYR A 221 -19.72 -12.73 -6.32
CA TYR A 221 -20.93 -11.93 -6.57
C TYR A 221 -20.60 -10.83 -7.59
N PRO A 222 -20.45 -11.19 -8.88
CA PRO A 222 -20.08 -10.26 -9.93
C PRO A 222 -21.03 -9.06 -9.99
N ASN A 223 -20.48 -7.85 -10.12
CA ASN A 223 -21.23 -6.60 -10.20
C ASN A 223 -22.07 -6.23 -8.96
N PHE A 224 -21.90 -6.91 -7.83
CA PHE A 224 -22.53 -6.50 -6.58
C PHE A 224 -21.97 -5.14 -6.11
N VAL A 225 -20.68 -4.92 -6.29
CA VAL A 225 -19.98 -3.64 -6.20
C VAL A 225 -19.24 -3.43 -7.50
N ARG A 226 -19.29 -2.22 -8.07
CA ARG A 226 -18.69 -1.90 -9.37
C ARG A 226 -17.42 -1.07 -9.25
N HIS A 227 -17.33 -0.26 -8.18
CA HIS A 227 -16.19 0.62 -7.87
C HIS A 227 -15.59 0.23 -6.52
N GLN A 228 -14.39 0.68 -6.25
CA GLN A 228 -13.91 0.73 -4.89
C GLN A 228 -14.73 1.75 -4.11
N LEU A 229 -15.38 1.35 -3.02
CA LEU A 229 -16.19 2.24 -2.17
C LEU A 229 -15.47 2.47 -0.85
N VAL A 230 -15.39 3.74 -0.47
CA VAL A 230 -14.79 4.18 0.80
C VAL A 230 -15.71 5.20 1.44
N GLU A 231 -16.01 5.06 2.74
CA GLU A 231 -16.72 6.12 3.44
C GLU A 231 -15.86 7.39 3.58
N LEU A 232 -16.44 8.55 3.40
CA LEU A 232 -15.73 9.80 3.57
C LEU A 232 -15.33 10.04 5.03
N GLY A 233 -16.14 9.59 5.98
CA GLY A 233 -15.84 9.56 7.42
C GLY A 233 -14.60 8.73 7.79
N TYR A 234 -14.06 7.93 6.86
CA TYR A 234 -12.78 7.25 7.00
C TYR A 234 -11.64 8.24 7.33
N LEU A 235 -11.66 9.43 6.79
CA LEU A 235 -10.69 10.48 7.08
C LEU A 235 -10.74 10.88 8.56
N LYS A 236 -11.95 11.05 9.13
CA LYS A 236 -12.14 11.36 10.57
C LYS A 236 -11.63 10.21 11.45
N SER A 237 -11.93 8.95 11.09
CA SER A 237 -11.49 7.76 11.84
C SER A 237 -9.99 7.45 11.65
N ALA A 238 -9.43 7.75 10.48
CA ALA A 238 -8.00 7.59 10.18
C ALA A 238 -7.10 8.54 10.97
N HIS A 239 -7.64 9.70 11.36
CA HIS A 239 -6.95 10.71 12.18
C HIS A 239 -7.23 10.56 13.69
N SER A 240 -8.17 9.68 14.08
CA SER A 240 -8.41 9.43 15.51
C SER A 240 -7.20 8.76 16.17
N LEU A 241 -6.79 9.28 17.32
CA LEU A 241 -5.72 8.72 18.16
C LEU A 241 -6.18 7.47 18.94
N THR A 242 -7.36 6.91 18.62
CA THR A 242 -7.86 5.69 19.25
C THR A 242 -6.96 4.51 18.89
N SER A 243 -6.69 3.66 19.86
CA SER A 243 -5.91 2.44 19.69
C SER A 243 -6.52 1.47 18.66
N GLU A 244 -7.82 1.64 18.37
CA GLU A 244 -8.61 0.77 17.51
C GLU A 244 -9.67 1.56 16.73
N SER A 245 -9.81 1.27 15.44
CA SER A 245 -10.88 1.82 14.59
C SER A 245 -11.30 0.83 13.49
N VAL A 246 -12.56 0.95 13.04
CA VAL A 246 -13.10 0.29 11.85
C VAL A 246 -13.65 1.35 10.91
N ALA A 247 -13.62 1.08 9.61
CA ALA A 247 -14.19 1.95 8.58
C ALA A 247 -14.71 1.14 7.41
N PHE A 248 -15.73 1.66 6.72
CA PHE A 248 -16.25 1.04 5.52
C PHE A 248 -15.27 1.24 4.35
N ASN A 249 -14.84 0.12 3.80
CA ASN A 249 -14.04 0.05 2.59
C ASN A 249 -14.32 -1.28 1.92
N ILE A 250 -14.75 -1.27 0.67
CA ILE A 250 -15.01 -2.47 -0.11
C ILE A 250 -14.50 -2.28 -1.54
N GLN A 251 -13.93 -3.34 -2.10
CA GLN A 251 -13.48 -3.32 -3.49
C GLN A 251 -13.92 -4.58 -4.23
N PRO A 252 -14.30 -4.48 -5.51
CA PRO A 252 -14.51 -5.62 -6.37
C PRO A 252 -13.17 -6.23 -6.80
N ARG A 253 -13.21 -7.53 -7.14
CA ARG A 253 -12.14 -8.23 -7.87
C ARG A 253 -12.66 -8.71 -9.22
N LYS A 254 -11.80 -8.78 -10.23
CA LYS A 254 -12.16 -9.33 -11.56
C LYS A 254 -12.70 -10.76 -11.49
N THR A 255 -12.35 -11.50 -10.44
CA THR A 255 -12.90 -12.84 -10.16
C THR A 255 -14.35 -12.82 -9.67
N GLY A 256 -14.93 -11.65 -9.41
CA GLY A 256 -16.27 -11.45 -8.88
C GLY A 256 -16.38 -11.49 -7.36
N GLN A 257 -15.29 -11.73 -6.65
CA GLN A 257 -15.22 -11.66 -5.20
C GLN A 257 -15.18 -10.19 -4.72
N LEU A 258 -15.56 -9.96 -3.47
CA LEU A 258 -15.47 -8.66 -2.82
C LEU A 258 -14.45 -8.75 -1.68
N LEU A 259 -13.56 -7.76 -1.59
CA LEU A 259 -12.70 -7.56 -0.43
C LEU A 259 -13.33 -6.50 0.45
N ILE A 260 -13.52 -6.81 1.73
CA ILE A 260 -14.15 -5.93 2.72
C ILE A 260 -13.10 -5.58 3.77
N GLY A 261 -12.92 -4.30 4.02
CA GLY A 261 -12.07 -3.72 5.04
C GLY A 261 -12.75 -2.47 5.63
N SER A 262 -12.12 -1.76 6.50
CA SER A 262 -10.82 -2.04 7.08
C SER A 262 -10.87 -1.84 8.60
N SER A 263 -9.91 -2.41 9.28
CA SER A 263 -9.67 -2.11 10.69
C SER A 263 -8.25 -1.65 10.93
N ARG A 264 -8.01 -1.03 12.07
CA ARG A 264 -6.71 -0.55 12.52
C ARG A 264 -6.57 -0.77 14.01
N GLN A 265 -5.46 -1.38 14.43
CA GLN A 265 -5.11 -1.57 15.83
C GLN A 265 -3.61 -1.33 16.02
N PHE A 266 -3.25 -0.57 17.06
CA PHE A 266 -1.88 -0.42 17.53
C PHE A 266 -1.64 -1.28 18.78
N GLY A 267 -0.38 -1.67 19.01
CA GLY A 267 0.02 -2.42 20.21
C GLY A 267 -0.37 -3.89 20.20
N VAL A 268 -0.78 -4.42 19.03
CA VAL A 268 -1.10 -5.84 18.85
C VAL A 268 -0.10 -6.44 17.87
N ASP A 269 0.64 -7.44 18.33
CA ASP A 269 1.72 -8.12 17.57
C ASP A 269 1.34 -9.52 17.07
N ASP A 270 0.24 -10.08 17.56
CA ASP A 270 -0.26 -11.38 17.10
C ASP A 270 -1.09 -11.26 15.81
N SER A 271 -1.10 -12.33 15.03
CA SER A 271 -1.83 -12.41 13.75
C SER A 271 -3.23 -13.04 13.88
N HIS A 272 -3.75 -13.27 15.10
CA HIS A 272 -5.06 -13.86 15.28
C HIS A 272 -6.16 -12.94 14.75
N VAL A 273 -7.19 -13.54 14.15
CA VAL A 273 -8.39 -12.81 13.74
C VAL A 273 -9.25 -12.55 14.98
N GLU A 274 -9.51 -11.29 15.26
CA GLU A 274 -10.38 -10.88 16.35
C GLU A 274 -11.82 -10.78 15.85
N ASN A 275 -12.66 -11.76 16.22
CA ASN A 275 -14.05 -11.83 15.73
C ASN A 275 -14.84 -10.57 16.06
N ALA A 276 -14.63 -9.95 17.22
CA ALA A 276 -15.32 -8.71 17.60
C ALA A 276 -15.01 -7.56 16.62
N ILE A 277 -13.75 -7.44 16.16
CA ILE A 277 -13.35 -6.45 15.17
C ILE A 277 -13.97 -6.76 13.79
N VAL A 278 -13.93 -8.02 13.38
CA VAL A 278 -14.55 -8.47 12.12
C VAL A 278 -16.06 -8.20 12.13
N THR A 279 -16.75 -8.50 13.23
CA THR A 279 -18.18 -8.22 13.38
C THR A 279 -18.47 -6.73 13.20
N ARG A 280 -17.78 -5.85 13.92
CA ARG A 280 -17.95 -4.39 13.80
C ARG A 280 -17.65 -3.88 12.40
N MET A 281 -16.64 -4.44 11.76
CA MET A 281 -16.26 -4.09 10.36
C MET A 281 -17.35 -4.50 9.37
N LEU A 282 -17.94 -5.70 9.54
CA LEU A 282 -19.03 -6.19 8.70
C LEU A 282 -20.34 -5.44 8.98
N GLU A 283 -20.67 -5.14 10.24
CA GLU A 283 -21.80 -4.29 10.61
C GLU A 283 -21.68 -2.93 9.93
N ARG A 284 -20.50 -2.30 9.99
CA ARG A 284 -20.27 -1.03 9.29
C ARG A 284 -20.44 -1.15 7.78
N ALA A 285 -20.00 -2.24 7.16
CA ALA A 285 -20.17 -2.47 5.73
C ALA A 285 -21.66 -2.70 5.36
N VAL A 286 -22.42 -3.40 6.19
CA VAL A 286 -23.87 -3.64 6.00
C VAL A 286 -24.66 -2.34 6.15
N GLU A 287 -24.22 -1.38 6.98
CA GLU A 287 -24.86 -0.05 7.05
C GLU A 287 -24.85 0.67 5.69
N TYR A 288 -23.81 0.49 4.88
CA TYR A 288 -23.72 1.06 3.53
C TYR A 288 -24.35 0.16 2.46
N LEU A 289 -24.19 -1.13 2.59
CA LEU A 289 -24.61 -2.16 1.61
C LEU A 289 -25.46 -3.22 2.31
N PRO A 290 -26.76 -2.97 2.55
CA PRO A 290 -27.61 -3.90 3.32
C PRO A 290 -27.68 -5.31 2.73
N GLY A 291 -27.57 -5.44 1.40
CA GLY A 291 -27.54 -6.72 0.72
C GLY A 291 -26.31 -7.59 1.08
N LEU A 292 -25.23 -6.99 1.58
CA LEU A 292 -23.99 -7.70 1.96
C LEU A 292 -24.24 -8.74 3.07
N GLY A 293 -25.18 -8.48 3.98
CA GLY A 293 -25.56 -9.42 5.05
C GLY A 293 -26.12 -10.76 4.57
N LYS A 294 -26.44 -10.89 3.29
CA LYS A 294 -26.93 -12.14 2.66
C LYS A 294 -25.83 -12.90 1.91
N LEU A 295 -24.64 -12.33 1.82
CA LEU A 295 -23.53 -12.93 1.07
C LEU A 295 -22.70 -13.86 1.97
N SER A 296 -22.07 -14.86 1.35
CA SER A 296 -21.16 -15.77 2.04
C SER A 296 -19.73 -15.24 2.02
N SER A 297 -19.05 -15.28 3.15
CA SER A 297 -17.62 -15.04 3.24
C SER A 297 -16.84 -16.35 3.12
N LEU A 298 -15.70 -16.31 2.43
CA LEU A 298 -14.82 -17.48 2.27
C LEU A 298 -13.69 -17.48 3.30
N ARG A 299 -13.17 -16.30 3.63
CA ARG A 299 -11.98 -16.18 4.48
C ARG A 299 -11.91 -14.83 5.17
N THR A 300 -11.38 -14.85 6.39
CA THR A 300 -10.92 -13.68 7.13
C THR A 300 -9.42 -13.82 7.42
N TRP A 301 -8.69 -12.72 7.43
CA TRP A 301 -7.26 -12.71 7.79
C TRP A 301 -6.83 -11.36 8.32
N THR A 302 -5.61 -11.32 8.84
CA THR A 302 -4.98 -10.10 9.33
C THR A 302 -3.67 -9.83 8.62
N GLY A 303 -3.20 -8.59 8.72
CA GLY A 303 -1.88 -8.19 8.27
C GLY A 303 -1.37 -6.99 9.06
N PHE A 304 -0.08 -6.74 8.94
CA PHE A 304 0.59 -5.65 9.65
C PHE A 304 1.11 -4.61 8.66
N ARG A 305 0.56 -3.40 8.76
CA ARG A 305 1.12 -2.23 8.06
C ARG A 305 2.37 -1.77 8.79
N ALA A 306 3.35 -1.31 8.05
CA ALA A 306 4.54 -0.63 8.55
C ALA A 306 4.22 0.87 8.68
N ALA A 307 3.87 1.35 9.87
CA ALA A 307 3.39 2.70 10.10
C ALA A 307 4.49 3.61 10.67
N THR A 308 4.71 4.75 10.02
CA THR A 308 5.48 5.90 10.54
C THR A 308 4.56 6.85 11.28
N THR A 309 5.11 7.76 12.09
CA THR A 309 4.34 8.75 12.85
C THR A 309 3.64 9.77 11.96
N ASP A 310 4.29 10.17 10.86
CA ASP A 310 3.80 11.13 9.87
C ASP A 310 3.06 10.52 8.68
N LYS A 311 2.90 9.19 8.64
CA LYS A 311 2.26 8.41 7.57
C LYS A 311 2.97 8.47 6.21
N LEU A 312 4.15 9.06 6.11
CA LEU A 312 4.97 9.07 4.91
C LEU A 312 6.01 7.94 4.96
N PRO A 313 6.31 7.28 3.84
CA PRO A 313 7.33 6.24 3.81
C PRO A 313 8.73 6.81 4.01
N LEU A 314 9.65 5.93 4.42
CA LEU A 314 11.08 6.19 4.50
C LEU A 314 11.72 5.66 3.22
N ILE A 315 12.18 6.58 2.36
CA ILE A 315 12.76 6.27 1.05
C ILE A 315 14.10 7.00 0.90
N GLY A 316 15.18 6.26 0.83
CA GLY A 316 16.51 6.83 0.60
C GLY A 316 17.57 6.41 1.62
N PRO A 317 18.73 7.11 1.65
CA PRO A 317 19.87 6.73 2.46
C PRO A 317 19.57 6.91 3.96
N HIS A 318 19.87 5.86 4.73
CA HIS A 318 19.93 5.88 6.18
C HIS A 318 21.38 6.00 6.66
N THR A 319 22.26 5.28 5.98
CA THR A 319 23.73 5.45 6.08
C THR A 319 24.31 5.41 4.69
N GLU A 320 25.63 5.57 4.58
CA GLU A 320 26.35 5.53 3.29
C GLU A 320 26.06 4.23 2.47
N ARG A 321 25.78 3.10 3.15
CA ARG A 321 25.57 1.79 2.49
C ARG A 321 24.24 1.14 2.80
N LEU A 322 23.37 1.78 3.60
CA LEU A 322 22.05 1.30 3.93
C LEU A 322 20.99 2.29 3.49
N TYR A 323 20.10 1.83 2.62
CA TYR A 323 18.93 2.56 2.16
C TYR A 323 17.65 1.95 2.76
N LEU A 324 16.64 2.75 2.93
CA LEU A 324 15.32 2.33 3.39
C LEU A 324 14.28 2.45 2.27
N ALA A 325 13.37 1.49 2.22
CA ALA A 325 12.16 1.53 1.41
C ALA A 325 11.02 0.87 2.22
N THR A 326 10.56 1.57 3.27
CA THR A 326 9.64 1.02 4.27
C THR A 326 8.74 2.10 4.87
N GLY A 327 7.84 1.75 5.79
CA GLY A 327 7.02 2.75 6.49
C GLY A 327 5.83 3.27 5.68
N HIS A 328 5.39 2.57 4.64
CA HIS A 328 4.34 3.00 3.71
C HIS A 328 2.92 2.99 4.29
N GLU A 329 2.75 2.60 5.51
CA GLU A 329 1.46 2.45 6.18
C GLU A 329 0.49 1.60 5.33
N GLY A 330 -0.66 2.13 4.94
CA GLY A 330 -1.65 1.46 4.10
C GLY A 330 -1.47 1.64 2.58
N LEU A 331 -0.46 2.42 2.14
CA LEU A 331 -0.30 2.84 0.75
C LEU A 331 0.87 2.17 0.02
N GLY A 332 1.52 1.16 0.61
CA GLY A 332 2.70 0.53 0.03
C GLY A 332 2.48 -0.09 -1.35
N ILE A 333 1.26 -0.55 -1.64
CA ILE A 333 0.89 -1.07 -2.96
C ILE A 333 0.83 0.09 -3.95
N THR A 334 0.04 1.11 -3.65
CA THR A 334 -0.08 2.32 -4.47
C THR A 334 1.29 2.93 -4.77
N THR A 335 2.11 3.16 -3.74
CA THR A 335 3.34 3.96 -3.84
C THR A 335 4.59 3.17 -4.23
N SER A 336 4.48 1.87 -4.47
CA SER A 336 5.63 0.98 -4.71
C SER A 336 6.50 1.41 -5.89
N LEU A 337 5.89 1.81 -7.01
CA LEU A 337 6.65 2.18 -8.22
C LEU A 337 7.35 3.53 -8.05
N ALA A 338 6.68 4.54 -7.48
CA ALA A 338 7.34 5.81 -7.16
C ALA A 338 8.45 5.61 -6.11
N THR A 339 8.24 4.76 -5.10
CA THR A 339 9.29 4.40 -4.13
C THR A 339 10.51 3.83 -4.83
N ALA A 340 10.33 2.91 -5.77
CA ALA A 340 11.42 2.30 -6.53
C ALA A 340 12.18 3.34 -7.35
N LYS A 341 11.47 4.21 -8.06
CA LYS A 341 12.06 5.31 -8.83
C LYS A 341 12.87 6.24 -7.94
N LEU A 342 12.27 6.77 -6.88
CA LEU A 342 12.96 7.71 -5.97
C LEU A 342 14.16 7.07 -5.29
N LEU A 343 14.10 5.80 -4.94
CA LEU A 343 15.21 5.07 -4.35
C LEU A 343 16.38 4.95 -5.34
N VAL A 344 16.10 4.52 -6.57
CA VAL A 344 17.12 4.30 -7.59
C VAL A 344 17.72 5.62 -8.07
N ASP A 345 16.92 6.68 -8.22
CA ASP A 345 17.43 8.00 -8.53
C ASP A 345 18.48 8.47 -7.51
N GLN A 346 18.22 8.25 -6.22
CA GLN A 346 19.17 8.57 -5.14
C GLN A 346 20.41 7.66 -5.18
N ILE A 347 20.26 6.36 -5.44
CA ILE A 347 21.41 5.43 -5.61
C ILE A 347 22.28 5.87 -6.80
N MET A 348 21.67 6.29 -7.89
CA MET A 348 22.36 6.73 -9.11
C MET A 348 22.79 8.20 -9.08
N ASN A 349 22.52 8.90 -7.95
CA ASN A 349 22.84 10.33 -7.76
C ASN A 349 22.33 11.21 -8.90
N ARG A 350 21.04 11.05 -9.25
CA ARG A 350 20.36 11.84 -10.28
C ARG A 350 19.09 12.50 -9.74
N ASP A 351 18.58 13.52 -10.43
CA ASP A 351 17.36 14.22 -10.08
C ASP A 351 16.14 13.29 -10.16
N SER A 352 15.23 13.43 -9.21
CA SER A 352 13.97 12.68 -9.15
C SER A 352 12.81 13.51 -9.66
N ALA A 353 11.77 12.84 -10.20
CA ALA A 353 10.58 13.48 -10.78
C ALA A 353 9.76 14.29 -9.76
N ILE A 354 9.86 13.94 -8.48
CA ILE A 354 9.24 14.68 -7.37
C ILE A 354 10.27 14.90 -6.25
N PRO A 355 10.08 15.90 -5.37
CA PRO A 355 11.00 16.15 -4.25
C PRO A 355 11.15 14.93 -3.35
N VAL A 356 12.38 14.52 -3.05
CA VAL A 356 12.70 13.38 -2.17
C VAL A 356 12.69 13.73 -0.68
N THR A 357 12.93 15.00 -0.36
CA THR A 357 13.10 15.50 1.02
C THR A 357 12.02 15.03 2.00
N PRO A 358 10.71 15.04 1.65
CA PRO A 358 9.66 14.60 2.55
C PRO A 358 9.72 13.11 2.93
N TYR A 359 10.47 12.30 2.18
CA TYR A 359 10.52 10.84 2.37
C TYR A 359 11.87 10.38 2.93
N LEU A 360 12.85 11.27 3.06
CA LEU A 360 14.18 10.90 3.54
C LEU A 360 14.13 10.37 4.99
N PRO A 361 14.86 9.28 5.30
CA PRO A 361 14.96 8.75 6.67
C PRO A 361 15.43 9.78 7.70
N ALA A 362 16.30 10.72 7.30
CA ALA A 362 16.84 11.77 8.17
C ALA A 362 15.77 12.69 8.80
N ARG A 363 14.56 12.78 8.20
CA ARG A 363 13.48 13.60 8.78
C ARG A 363 13.02 13.11 10.16
N MET A 364 13.11 11.77 10.41
CA MET A 364 12.71 11.19 11.70
C MET A 364 13.68 11.54 12.84
N ALA A 365 14.92 11.96 12.53
CA ALA A 365 15.89 12.37 13.52
C ALA A 365 15.71 13.83 13.99
N GLN A 366 14.77 14.58 13.40
CA GLN A 366 14.59 16.02 13.64
C GLN A 366 13.40 16.36 14.55
N GLU A 367 12.61 15.39 15.02
CA GLU A 367 11.59 15.69 16.03
C GLU A 367 12.25 15.90 17.40
N PRO A 368 12.23 17.14 17.96
CA PRO A 368 12.64 17.33 19.34
C PRO A 368 11.66 16.57 20.24
N VAL A 369 12.20 15.80 21.15
CA VAL A 369 11.47 15.28 22.30
C VAL A 369 10.90 16.48 23.05
N HIS A 370 9.67 16.85 22.77
CA HIS A 370 8.93 17.75 23.63
C HIS A 370 8.62 17.02 24.92
N ALA A 371 9.40 17.35 25.95
CA ALA A 371 9.23 16.94 27.33
C ALA A 371 7.89 17.42 27.89
#